data_4dfbb4c74485d16e943c5cda80066642
#
_entry.id   4dfbb4c74485d16e943c5cda80066642
#
_cell.length_a   1.000
_cell.length_b   1.000
_cell.length_c   1.000
_cell.angle_alpha   90.00
_cell.angle_beta   90.00
_cell.angle_gamma   90.00
#
_symmetry.space_group_name_H-M   'P 1'
#
loop_
_entity.id
_entity.type
_entity.pdbx_description
1 polymer ?
#
loop_
_entity_poly.entity_id
_entity_poly.type
_entity_poly.pdbx_seq_one_letter_code
_entity_poly.pdbx_strand_id
1 'polypeptide(L)'
;MADIEVRAGDYNSIEQMQEALTGIDVVLMISAPVVAGVDRVMQHRNVVAAAKQAGVRKVVFTSVIGNGAEAGTMFAETQEVNRIAETDIVNSGLEWIIGRSGLYLDLDLMHIKRSAAESGVYQNNAGEGRCGYISIAELSVGFANLLLSDECNGQVINLISPPATQAELVDLAAEVFDLNVNYEAITVEENIARFMQDEKISARGEGVARMLTGCFQCIEVGAYDVEPHFLLATGREPISLKEQMESIRNA
;
A
#
# COMPACT_ATOMS: atom_id res chain seq x y z
N MET A 1 27.65 4.81 3.76
CA MET A 1 26.62 3.91 3.20
C MET A 1 27.34 2.66 2.77
N ALA A 2 26.83 1.47 3.11
CA ALA A 2 27.36 0.23 2.56
C ALA A 2 27.18 0.28 1.03
N ASP A 3 28.14 -0.29 0.26
CA ASP A 3 28.00 -0.42 -1.17
C ASP A 3 26.82 -1.35 -1.48
N ILE A 4 25.70 -0.77 -1.94
CA ILE A 4 24.52 -1.53 -2.35
C ILE A 4 24.74 -1.90 -3.82
N GLU A 5 24.76 -3.21 -4.09
CA GLU A 5 24.80 -3.72 -5.47
C GLU A 5 23.45 -3.45 -6.16
N VAL A 6 23.49 -2.82 -7.32
CA VAL A 6 22.33 -2.58 -8.18
C VAL A 6 22.40 -3.51 -9.38
N ARG A 7 21.35 -4.29 -9.59
CA ARG A 7 21.20 -5.23 -10.72
C ARG A 7 20.03 -4.81 -11.59
N ALA A 8 20.15 -4.97 -12.89
CA ALA A 8 19.04 -4.79 -13.82
C ALA A 8 18.07 -5.96 -13.71
N GLY A 9 16.76 -5.67 -13.77
CA GLY A 9 15.72 -6.68 -13.78
C GLY A 9 14.41 -6.08 -14.27
N ASP A 10 13.68 -6.83 -15.09
CA ASP A 10 12.35 -6.45 -15.59
C ASP A 10 11.36 -7.55 -15.25
N TYR A 11 10.27 -7.21 -14.57
CA TYR A 11 9.19 -8.13 -14.22
C TYR A 11 8.50 -8.76 -15.46
N ASN A 12 8.68 -8.19 -16.64
CA ASN A 12 8.22 -8.78 -17.90
C ASN A 12 9.13 -9.91 -18.41
N SER A 13 10.33 -10.10 -17.86
CA SER A 13 11.30 -11.12 -18.28
C SER A 13 11.74 -12.01 -17.12
N ILE A 14 11.41 -13.29 -17.21
CA ILE A 14 11.84 -14.30 -16.22
C ILE A 14 13.37 -14.38 -16.22
N GLU A 15 14.01 -14.35 -17.41
CA GLU A 15 15.46 -14.49 -17.57
C GLU A 15 16.22 -13.34 -16.87
N GLN A 16 15.80 -12.09 -17.09
CA GLN A 16 16.40 -10.93 -16.43
C GLN A 16 16.21 -10.98 -14.92
N MET A 17 15.00 -11.33 -14.47
CA MET A 17 14.73 -11.49 -13.04
C MET A 17 15.53 -12.63 -12.42
N GLN A 18 15.68 -13.77 -13.10
CA GLN A 18 16.52 -14.88 -12.64
C GLN A 18 17.98 -14.46 -12.49
N GLU A 19 18.54 -13.74 -13.48
CA GLU A 19 19.90 -13.21 -13.41
C GLU A 19 20.06 -12.25 -12.23
N ALA A 20 19.13 -11.31 -12.06
CA ALA A 20 19.13 -10.35 -10.96
C ALA A 20 19.04 -11.02 -9.57
N LEU A 21 18.34 -12.15 -9.46
CA LEU A 21 18.14 -12.91 -8.23
C LEU A 21 19.21 -13.98 -7.97
N THR A 22 20.18 -14.16 -8.86
CA THR A 22 21.26 -15.15 -8.68
C THR A 22 22.06 -14.86 -7.41
N GLY A 23 22.14 -15.86 -6.51
CA GLY A 23 22.85 -15.76 -5.23
C GLY A 23 22.11 -14.96 -4.15
N ILE A 24 20.84 -14.64 -4.36
CA ILE A 24 19.97 -13.99 -3.37
C ILE A 24 19.24 -15.06 -2.58
N ASP A 25 19.30 -14.99 -1.25
CA ASP A 25 18.61 -15.90 -0.32
C ASP A 25 17.17 -15.48 -0.06
N VAL A 26 16.91 -14.18 0.18
CA VAL A 26 15.59 -13.61 0.49
C VAL A 26 15.31 -12.42 -0.41
N VAL A 27 14.12 -12.35 -0.99
CA VAL A 27 13.71 -11.24 -1.85
C VAL A 27 12.46 -10.53 -1.32
N LEU A 28 12.47 -9.19 -1.33
CA LEU A 28 11.26 -8.38 -1.22
C LEU A 28 10.70 -8.16 -2.62
N MET A 29 9.59 -8.80 -2.92
CA MET A 29 8.84 -8.56 -4.15
C MET A 29 7.86 -7.42 -3.93
N ILE A 30 8.15 -6.27 -4.52
CA ILE A 30 7.25 -5.11 -4.49
C ILE A 30 6.17 -5.31 -5.56
N SER A 31 4.90 -5.15 -5.18
CA SER A 31 3.78 -5.26 -6.11
C SER A 31 3.94 -4.31 -7.29
N ALA A 32 3.77 -4.84 -8.51
CA ALA A 32 3.91 -4.06 -9.73
C ALA A 32 2.90 -2.89 -9.77
N PRO A 33 3.28 -1.73 -10.33
CA PRO A 33 2.40 -0.56 -10.40
C PRO A 33 1.21 -0.80 -11.34
N VAL A 34 0.10 -0.10 -11.09
CA VAL A 34 -1.07 -0.10 -11.99
C VAL A 34 -0.76 0.78 -13.20
N VAL A 35 -0.47 0.14 -14.33
CA VAL A 35 -0.17 0.80 -15.61
C VAL A 35 -1.11 0.23 -16.67
N ALA A 36 -1.74 1.10 -17.46
CA ALA A 36 -2.64 0.67 -18.53
C ALA A 36 -1.94 -0.25 -19.55
N GLY A 37 -2.59 -1.35 -19.90
CA GLY A 37 -2.09 -2.33 -20.87
C GLY A 37 -0.98 -3.26 -20.33
N VAL A 38 -0.68 -3.22 -19.02
CA VAL A 38 0.32 -4.10 -18.39
C VAL A 38 -0.40 -5.19 -17.59
N ASP A 39 -0.03 -6.44 -17.84
CA ASP A 39 -0.53 -7.59 -17.09
C ASP A 39 0.29 -7.78 -15.79
N ARG A 40 -0.19 -7.20 -14.70
CA ARG A 40 0.42 -7.30 -13.38
C ARG A 40 0.43 -8.74 -12.83
N VAL A 41 -0.56 -9.56 -13.15
CA VAL A 41 -0.60 -10.97 -12.73
C VAL A 41 0.56 -11.71 -13.36
N MET A 42 0.79 -11.52 -14.68
CA MET A 42 1.91 -12.14 -15.37
C MET A 42 3.25 -11.64 -14.81
N GLN A 43 3.39 -10.34 -14.54
CA GLN A 43 4.60 -9.77 -13.93
C GLN A 43 4.92 -10.42 -12.58
N HIS A 44 3.93 -10.55 -11.70
CA HIS A 44 4.13 -11.21 -10.40
C HIS A 44 4.53 -12.68 -10.56
N ARG A 45 3.87 -13.42 -11.46
CA ARG A 45 4.21 -14.81 -11.77
C ARG A 45 5.63 -14.98 -12.31
N ASN A 46 6.08 -14.07 -13.16
CA ASN A 46 7.44 -14.07 -13.68
C ASN A 46 8.47 -13.93 -12.56
N VAL A 47 8.24 -13.01 -11.59
CA VAL A 47 9.14 -12.84 -10.44
C VAL A 47 9.18 -14.10 -9.57
N VAL A 48 8.02 -14.71 -9.27
CA VAL A 48 7.95 -15.95 -8.49
C VAL A 48 8.66 -17.09 -9.20
N ALA A 49 8.45 -17.23 -10.51
CA ALA A 49 9.14 -18.26 -11.32
C ALA A 49 10.65 -18.05 -11.32
N ALA A 50 11.11 -16.81 -11.53
CA ALA A 50 12.52 -16.45 -11.51
C ALA A 50 13.17 -16.71 -10.14
N ALA A 51 12.47 -16.37 -9.04
CA ALA A 51 12.94 -16.63 -7.68
C ALA A 51 13.18 -18.13 -7.45
N LYS A 52 12.24 -18.99 -7.89
CA LYS A 52 12.42 -20.45 -7.83
C LYS A 52 13.61 -20.94 -8.63
N GLN A 53 13.76 -20.44 -9.87
CA GLN A 53 14.86 -20.86 -10.77
C GLN A 53 16.23 -20.39 -10.28
N ALA A 54 16.28 -19.22 -9.61
CA ALA A 54 17.50 -18.68 -9.00
C ALA A 54 17.87 -19.34 -7.67
N GLY A 55 17.00 -20.18 -7.09
CA GLY A 55 17.21 -20.83 -5.80
C GLY A 55 17.01 -19.91 -4.60
N VAL A 56 16.18 -18.86 -4.73
CA VAL A 56 15.75 -18.02 -3.61
C VAL A 56 15.02 -18.90 -2.58
N ARG A 57 15.36 -18.74 -1.30
CA ARG A 57 14.73 -19.49 -0.21
C ARG A 57 13.37 -18.90 0.17
N LYS A 58 13.31 -17.56 0.34
CA LYS A 58 12.13 -16.86 0.87
C LYS A 58 11.72 -15.67 0.02
N VAL A 59 10.41 -15.52 -0.18
CA VAL A 59 9.78 -14.34 -0.78
C VAL A 59 8.96 -13.60 0.27
N VAL A 60 9.22 -12.31 0.44
CA VAL A 60 8.36 -11.38 1.17
C VAL A 60 7.65 -10.51 0.13
N PHE A 61 6.31 -10.46 0.16
CA PHE A 61 5.53 -9.75 -0.85
C PHE A 61 4.81 -8.54 -0.25
N THR A 62 4.85 -7.39 -0.96
CA THR A 62 4.07 -6.21 -0.59
C THR A 62 2.67 -6.30 -1.17
N SER A 63 1.69 -6.62 -0.34
CA SER A 63 0.27 -6.64 -0.67
C SER A 63 -0.47 -5.46 -0.03
N VAL A 64 -1.78 -5.44 -0.12
CA VAL A 64 -2.65 -4.40 0.44
C VAL A 64 -3.62 -5.03 1.43
N ILE A 65 -3.90 -4.32 2.55
CA ILE A 65 -4.91 -4.73 3.53
C ILE A 65 -6.28 -4.96 2.88
N GLY A 66 -7.13 -5.70 3.57
CA GLY A 66 -8.51 -5.96 3.16
C GLY A 66 -9.03 -7.23 3.81
N ASN A 67 -10.32 -7.23 4.12
CA ASN A 67 -11.04 -8.32 4.81
C ASN A 67 -12.05 -9.05 3.91
N GLY A 68 -12.10 -8.72 2.61
CA GLY A 68 -13.01 -9.29 1.63
C GLY A 68 -14.19 -8.36 1.26
N ALA A 69 -14.50 -7.36 2.07
CA ALA A 69 -15.58 -6.42 1.76
C ALA A 69 -15.26 -5.52 0.54
N GLU A 70 -13.99 -5.41 0.17
CA GLU A 70 -13.54 -4.70 -1.03
C GLU A 70 -14.10 -5.26 -2.34
N ALA A 71 -14.57 -6.49 -2.37
CA ALA A 71 -15.10 -7.15 -3.58
C ALA A 71 -16.28 -6.42 -4.22
N GLY A 72 -17.04 -5.61 -3.45
CA GLY A 72 -18.14 -4.80 -3.94
C GLY A 72 -17.76 -3.39 -4.40
N THR A 73 -16.49 -3.01 -4.39
CA THR A 73 -16.01 -1.66 -4.67
C THR A 73 -15.41 -1.52 -6.06
N MET A 74 -15.20 -0.29 -6.51
CA MET A 74 -14.48 -0.01 -7.77
C MET A 74 -12.97 -0.32 -7.68
N PHE A 75 -12.44 -0.66 -6.50
CA PHE A 75 -11.07 -1.09 -6.32
C PHE A 75 -10.89 -2.62 -6.41
N ALA A 76 -11.99 -3.38 -6.48
CA ALA A 76 -12.00 -4.84 -6.42
C ALA A 76 -11.03 -5.50 -7.42
N GLU A 77 -11.05 -5.09 -8.70
CA GLU A 77 -10.14 -5.65 -9.72
C GLU A 77 -8.66 -5.39 -9.42
N THR A 78 -8.34 -4.21 -8.89
CA THR A 78 -6.96 -3.86 -8.49
C THR A 78 -6.50 -4.70 -7.30
N GLN A 79 -7.38 -4.93 -6.34
CA GLN A 79 -7.14 -5.76 -5.17
C GLN A 79 -6.98 -7.23 -5.54
N GLU A 80 -7.82 -7.74 -6.44
CA GLU A 80 -7.80 -9.14 -6.90
C GLU A 80 -6.43 -9.56 -7.46
N VAL A 81 -5.74 -8.66 -8.18
CA VAL A 81 -4.37 -8.92 -8.67
C VAL A 81 -3.41 -9.23 -7.53
N ASN A 82 -3.54 -8.53 -6.40
CA ASN A 82 -2.70 -8.80 -5.22
C ASN A 82 -3.10 -10.15 -4.58
N ARG A 83 -4.38 -10.49 -4.49
CA ARG A 83 -4.86 -11.79 -3.95
C ARG A 83 -4.42 -12.98 -4.80
N ILE A 84 -4.39 -12.81 -6.13
CA ILE A 84 -3.83 -13.82 -7.05
C ILE A 84 -2.33 -14.00 -6.77
N ALA A 85 -1.57 -12.91 -6.62
CA ALA A 85 -0.14 -12.97 -6.31
C ALA A 85 0.11 -13.64 -4.94
N GLU A 86 -0.67 -13.31 -3.91
CA GLU A 86 -0.62 -14.00 -2.60
C GLU A 86 -0.81 -15.51 -2.77
N THR A 87 -1.83 -15.92 -3.54
CA THR A 87 -2.14 -17.33 -3.81
C THR A 87 -1.01 -18.02 -4.57
N ASP A 88 -0.46 -17.39 -5.60
CA ASP A 88 0.65 -17.93 -6.40
C ASP A 88 1.92 -18.10 -5.54
N ILE A 89 2.20 -17.14 -4.64
CA ILE A 89 3.35 -17.20 -3.71
C ILE A 89 3.17 -18.33 -2.69
N VAL A 90 2.00 -18.43 -2.04
CA VAL A 90 1.68 -19.50 -1.08
C VAL A 90 1.85 -20.89 -1.70
N ASN A 91 1.46 -21.05 -2.96
CA ASN A 91 1.55 -22.32 -3.70
C ASN A 91 2.90 -22.52 -4.40
N SER A 92 3.84 -21.58 -4.29
CA SER A 92 5.12 -21.62 -5.02
C SER A 92 6.06 -22.73 -4.56
N GLY A 93 5.93 -23.16 -3.29
CA GLY A 93 6.89 -24.07 -2.62
C GLY A 93 8.12 -23.35 -2.04
N LEU A 94 8.19 -22.01 -2.14
CA LEU A 94 9.17 -21.19 -1.43
C LEU A 94 8.68 -20.92 0.00
N GLU A 95 9.58 -20.56 0.91
CA GLU A 95 9.17 -19.90 2.14
C GLU A 95 8.59 -18.52 1.81
N TRP A 96 7.59 -18.07 2.55
CA TRP A 96 6.90 -16.83 2.20
C TRP A 96 6.39 -16.07 3.41
N ILE A 97 6.30 -14.74 3.24
CA ILE A 97 5.56 -13.84 4.12
C ILE A 97 4.79 -12.86 3.22
N ILE A 98 3.50 -12.65 3.49
CA ILE A 98 2.70 -11.63 2.83
C ILE A 98 2.57 -10.43 3.76
N GLY A 99 3.25 -9.34 3.45
CA GLY A 99 3.07 -8.06 4.15
C GLY A 99 1.96 -7.26 3.46
N ARG A 100 0.82 -7.12 4.12
CA ARG A 100 -0.28 -6.25 3.64
C ARG A 100 -0.10 -4.86 4.23
N SER A 101 0.23 -3.89 3.38
CA SER A 101 0.34 -2.49 3.78
C SER A 101 -1.02 -1.81 3.83
N GLY A 102 -1.17 -0.89 4.79
CA GLY A 102 -2.25 0.08 4.81
C GLY A 102 -2.10 1.17 3.75
N LEU A 103 -2.98 2.16 3.80
CA LEU A 103 -2.83 3.34 2.95
C LEU A 103 -1.63 4.18 3.44
N TYR A 104 -0.92 4.75 2.47
CA TYR A 104 0.30 5.52 2.77
C TYR A 104 -0.06 6.90 3.32
N LEU A 105 0.24 7.10 4.60
CA LEU A 105 0.04 8.36 5.30
C LEU A 105 0.65 9.54 4.55
N ASP A 106 1.81 9.34 3.93
CA ASP A 106 2.54 10.37 3.15
C ASP A 106 1.70 10.94 2.01
N LEU A 107 0.92 10.07 1.31
CA LEU A 107 0.07 10.49 0.20
C LEU A 107 -1.17 11.24 0.70
N ASP A 108 -1.84 10.75 1.73
CA ASP A 108 -2.98 11.45 2.31
C ASP A 108 -2.58 12.82 2.85
N LEU A 109 -1.44 12.94 3.54
CA LEU A 109 -0.90 14.22 4.01
C LEU A 109 -0.63 15.20 2.87
N MET A 110 -0.10 14.72 1.74
CA MET A 110 0.09 15.57 0.55
C MET A 110 -1.24 16.14 0.07
N HIS A 111 -2.29 15.32 0.02
CA HIS A 111 -3.62 15.77 -0.41
C HIS A 111 -4.29 16.68 0.62
N ILE A 112 -4.17 16.39 1.92
CA ILE A 112 -4.70 17.24 3.00
C ILE A 112 -4.03 18.63 2.96
N LYS A 113 -2.70 18.69 2.86
CA LYS A 113 -1.96 19.96 2.77
C LYS A 113 -2.36 20.78 1.54
N ARG A 114 -2.56 20.11 0.40
CA ARG A 114 -3.05 20.75 -0.82
C ARG A 114 -4.44 21.33 -0.62
N SER A 115 -5.36 20.57 -0.05
CA SER A 115 -6.72 21.03 0.23
C SER A 115 -6.75 22.19 1.23
N ALA A 116 -5.88 22.18 2.25
CA ALA A 116 -5.74 23.31 3.17
C ALA A 116 -5.33 24.59 2.47
N ALA A 117 -4.43 24.52 1.49
CA ALA A 117 -3.95 25.67 0.72
C ALA A 117 -4.97 26.17 -0.31
N GLU A 118 -5.81 25.29 -0.86
CA GLU A 118 -6.74 25.63 -1.95
C GLU A 118 -8.13 26.06 -1.44
N SER A 119 -8.72 25.27 -0.53
CA SER A 119 -10.13 25.46 -0.12
C SER A 119 -10.36 25.41 1.38
N GLY A 120 -9.42 24.87 2.16
CA GLY A 120 -9.64 24.58 3.57
C GLY A 120 -10.53 23.37 3.84
N VAL A 121 -10.89 22.59 2.79
CA VAL A 121 -11.75 21.43 2.93
C VAL A 121 -11.13 20.24 2.20
N TYR A 122 -10.88 19.14 2.93
CA TYR A 122 -10.46 17.87 2.36
C TYR A 122 -11.67 16.97 2.16
N GLN A 123 -11.93 16.58 0.92
CA GLN A 123 -13.15 15.85 0.53
C GLN A 123 -12.83 14.49 -0.07
N ASN A 124 -13.55 13.44 0.36
CA ASN A 124 -13.61 12.13 -0.28
C ASN A 124 -14.84 11.34 0.19
N ASN A 125 -15.05 10.16 -0.40
CA ASN A 125 -16.23 9.33 -0.12
C ASN A 125 -15.98 8.22 0.94
N ALA A 126 -15.03 8.40 1.86
CA ALA A 126 -14.77 7.40 2.91
C ALA A 126 -15.79 7.44 4.05
N GLY A 127 -16.58 8.53 4.18
CA GLY A 127 -17.55 8.67 5.25
C GLY A 127 -16.89 8.59 6.64
N GLU A 128 -17.52 7.82 7.53
CA GLU A 128 -17.06 7.50 8.88
C GLU A 128 -16.22 6.20 8.94
N GLY A 129 -15.87 5.63 7.79
CA GLY A 129 -15.10 4.39 7.70
C GLY A 129 -13.70 4.55 8.29
N ARG A 130 -13.15 3.44 8.80
CA ARG A 130 -11.82 3.39 9.40
C ARG A 130 -10.84 2.70 8.49
N CYS A 131 -9.59 3.13 8.52
CA CYS A 131 -8.51 2.56 7.71
C CYS A 131 -7.22 2.51 8.49
N GLY A 132 -6.46 1.43 8.33
CA GLY A 132 -5.08 1.35 8.79
C GLY A 132 -4.16 2.18 7.89
N TYR A 133 -3.64 3.29 8.42
CA TYR A 133 -2.63 4.12 7.76
C TYR A 133 -1.24 3.76 8.28
N ILE A 134 -0.22 4.03 7.48
CA ILE A 134 1.17 3.91 7.90
C ILE A 134 2.05 4.79 7.00
N SER A 135 3.06 5.46 7.58
CA SER A 135 4.06 6.18 6.78
C SER A 135 4.97 5.22 6.04
N ILE A 136 5.50 5.65 4.90
CA ILE A 136 6.46 4.85 4.11
C ILE A 136 7.70 4.50 4.95
N ALA A 137 8.15 5.41 5.80
CA ALA A 137 9.28 5.18 6.70
C ALA A 137 9.00 4.05 7.70
N GLU A 138 7.87 4.10 8.41
CA GLU A 138 7.48 3.07 9.38
C GLU A 138 7.16 1.73 8.72
N LEU A 139 6.49 1.75 7.56
CA LEU A 139 6.25 0.57 6.74
C LEU A 139 7.56 -0.12 6.33
N SER A 140 8.59 0.67 5.98
CA SER A 140 9.92 0.15 5.63
C SER A 140 10.58 -0.59 6.79
N VAL A 141 10.39 -0.14 8.03
CA VAL A 141 10.83 -0.87 9.23
C VAL A 141 10.13 -2.23 9.33
N GLY A 142 8.81 -2.26 9.11
CA GLY A 142 8.03 -3.50 9.09
C GLY A 142 8.58 -4.50 8.08
N PHE A 143 8.72 -4.09 6.82
CA PHE A 143 9.25 -4.98 5.77
C PHE A 143 10.70 -5.40 6.00
N ALA A 144 11.56 -4.52 6.52
CA ALA A 144 12.94 -4.88 6.86
C ALA A 144 12.97 -6.01 7.91
N ASN A 145 12.13 -5.95 8.93
CA ASN A 145 12.03 -7.03 9.93
C ASN A 145 11.51 -8.33 9.31
N LEU A 146 10.49 -8.29 8.44
CA LEU A 146 9.98 -9.49 7.75
C LEU A 146 11.05 -10.13 6.84
N LEU A 147 11.95 -9.35 6.25
CA LEU A 147 13.08 -9.87 5.47
C LEU A 147 14.11 -10.58 6.35
N LEU A 148 14.42 -10.00 7.52
CA LEU A 148 15.51 -10.41 8.39
C LEU A 148 15.14 -11.54 9.37
N SER A 149 13.83 -11.77 9.62
CA SER A 149 13.33 -12.77 10.57
C SER A 149 12.51 -13.85 9.86
N ASP A 150 12.56 -15.08 10.35
CA ASP A 150 11.73 -16.18 9.89
C ASP A 150 10.52 -16.43 10.81
N GLU A 151 10.32 -15.64 11.87
CA GLU A 151 9.23 -15.79 12.84
C GLU A 151 7.83 -15.67 12.24
N CYS A 152 7.70 -14.86 11.17
CA CYS A 152 6.44 -14.68 10.44
C CYS A 152 6.31 -15.57 9.19
N ASN A 153 7.21 -16.56 8.97
CA ASN A 153 7.11 -17.43 7.80
C ASN A 153 5.74 -18.13 7.74
N GLY A 154 5.16 -18.17 6.54
CA GLY A 154 3.84 -18.75 6.30
C GLY A 154 2.67 -17.90 6.82
N GLN A 155 2.87 -16.62 7.09
CA GLN A 155 1.84 -15.74 7.64
C GLN A 155 1.53 -14.54 6.73
N VAL A 156 0.30 -14.03 6.89
CA VAL A 156 -0.15 -12.76 6.32
C VAL A 156 -0.13 -11.71 7.44
N ILE A 157 0.63 -10.65 7.26
CA ILE A 157 0.94 -9.64 8.26
C ILE A 157 0.40 -8.27 7.82
N ASN A 158 -0.56 -7.70 8.56
CA ASN A 158 -1.06 -6.36 8.31
C ASN A 158 -0.08 -5.33 8.91
N LEU A 159 0.71 -4.69 8.08
CA LEU A 159 1.66 -3.63 8.47
C LEU A 159 0.95 -2.28 8.46
N ILE A 160 0.26 -1.97 9.53
CA ILE A 160 -0.55 -0.75 9.71
C ILE A 160 -0.42 -0.21 11.13
N SER A 161 -0.75 1.07 11.30
CA SER A 161 -1.09 1.64 12.59
C SER A 161 -2.55 1.31 12.96
N PRO A 162 -2.98 1.49 14.22
CA PRO A 162 -4.38 1.36 14.59
C PRO A 162 -5.28 2.16 13.62
N PRO A 163 -6.39 1.56 13.13
CA PRO A 163 -7.26 2.23 12.16
C PRO A 163 -7.82 3.56 12.66
N ALA A 164 -7.85 4.56 11.78
CA ALA A 164 -8.40 5.89 12.01
C ALA A 164 -9.40 6.27 10.92
N THR A 165 -10.33 7.20 11.23
CA THR A 165 -11.20 7.81 10.23
C THR A 165 -10.47 8.91 9.46
N GLN A 166 -11.05 9.34 8.33
CA GLN A 166 -10.51 10.49 7.57
C GLN A 166 -10.59 11.79 8.37
N ALA A 167 -11.64 11.96 9.19
CA ALA A 167 -11.79 13.12 10.07
C ALA A 167 -10.66 13.15 11.11
N GLU A 168 -10.43 12.04 11.83
CA GLU A 168 -9.33 11.90 12.81
C GLU A 168 -7.97 12.18 12.16
N LEU A 169 -7.76 11.72 10.92
CA LEU A 169 -6.51 11.94 10.19
C LEU A 169 -6.30 13.41 9.84
N VAL A 170 -7.37 14.09 9.38
CA VAL A 170 -7.34 15.52 9.04
C VAL A 170 -7.10 16.38 10.28
N ASP A 171 -7.77 16.07 11.40
CA ASP A 171 -7.59 16.78 12.67
C ASP A 171 -6.14 16.68 13.17
N LEU A 172 -5.54 15.47 13.12
CA LEU A 172 -4.13 15.28 13.46
C LEU A 172 -3.21 16.07 12.53
N ALA A 173 -3.47 16.05 11.22
CA ALA A 173 -2.67 16.80 10.26
C ALA A 173 -2.79 18.31 10.48
N ALA A 174 -3.99 18.81 10.77
CA ALA A 174 -4.25 20.22 11.11
C ALA A 174 -3.42 20.65 12.33
N GLU A 175 -3.42 19.83 13.39
CA GLU A 175 -2.62 20.07 14.60
C GLU A 175 -1.12 20.07 14.32
N VAL A 176 -0.61 19.01 13.65
CA VAL A 176 0.84 18.83 13.45
C VAL A 176 1.44 19.88 12.52
N PHE A 177 0.70 20.28 11.49
CA PHE A 177 1.22 21.19 10.44
C PHE A 177 0.66 22.61 10.51
N ASP A 178 -0.13 22.92 11.55
CA ASP A 178 -0.80 24.24 11.73
C ASP A 178 -1.64 24.62 10.49
N LEU A 179 -2.51 23.69 10.05
CA LEU A 179 -3.34 23.86 8.86
C LEU A 179 -4.77 24.28 9.26
N ASN A 180 -5.36 25.14 8.45
CA ASN A 180 -6.81 25.41 8.53
C ASN A 180 -7.52 24.53 7.51
N VAL A 181 -7.92 23.34 7.91
CA VAL A 181 -8.58 22.35 7.06
C VAL A 181 -9.54 21.49 7.88
N ASN A 182 -10.67 21.14 7.29
CA ASN A 182 -11.62 20.19 7.86
C ASN A 182 -11.95 19.10 6.83
N TYR A 183 -12.43 17.96 7.34
CA TYR A 183 -12.91 16.85 6.50
C TYR A 183 -14.38 17.02 6.16
N GLU A 184 -14.77 16.70 4.93
CA GLU A 184 -16.16 16.63 4.48
C GLU A 184 -16.34 15.37 3.63
N ALA A 185 -17.28 14.51 4.04
CA ALA A 185 -17.67 13.34 3.27
C ALA A 185 -18.53 13.76 2.07
N ILE A 186 -18.19 13.25 0.88
CA ILE A 186 -18.93 13.48 -0.36
C ILE A 186 -19.39 12.14 -0.96
N THR A 187 -20.28 12.19 -1.93
CA THR A 187 -20.72 10.97 -2.63
C THR A 187 -19.64 10.40 -3.53
N VAL A 188 -19.82 9.15 -3.94
CA VAL A 188 -18.96 8.46 -4.91
C VAL A 188 -18.90 9.23 -6.24
N GLU A 189 -20.04 9.70 -6.72
CA GLU A 189 -20.16 10.45 -7.97
C GLU A 189 -19.42 11.79 -7.89
N GLU A 190 -19.57 12.50 -6.78
CA GLU A 190 -18.85 13.76 -6.55
C GLU A 190 -17.35 13.54 -6.47
N ASN A 191 -16.90 12.44 -5.84
CA ASN A 191 -15.47 12.14 -5.76
C ASN A 191 -14.86 11.76 -7.12
N ILE A 192 -15.59 11.01 -7.96
CA ILE A 192 -15.17 10.77 -9.35
C ILE A 192 -15.05 12.10 -10.11
N ALA A 193 -16.08 12.96 -10.02
CA ALA A 193 -16.08 14.26 -10.68
C ALA A 193 -14.92 15.15 -10.21
N ARG A 194 -14.61 15.16 -8.91
CA ARG A 194 -13.47 15.86 -8.32
C ARG A 194 -12.14 15.36 -8.88
N PHE A 195 -11.93 14.04 -8.95
CA PHE A 195 -10.73 13.49 -9.56
C PHE A 195 -10.60 13.81 -11.06
N MET A 196 -11.71 13.89 -11.78
CA MET A 196 -11.70 14.27 -13.19
C MET A 196 -11.40 15.75 -13.44
N GLN A 197 -11.45 16.62 -12.40
CA GLN A 197 -10.98 18.01 -12.47
C GLN A 197 -9.45 18.12 -12.31
N ASP A 198 -8.79 17.11 -11.75
CA ASP A 198 -7.32 17.06 -11.68
C ASP A 198 -6.75 16.68 -13.06
N GLU A 199 -5.98 17.59 -13.68
CA GLU A 199 -5.44 17.39 -15.03
C GLU A 199 -4.58 16.13 -15.16
N LYS A 200 -3.84 15.75 -14.12
CA LYS A 200 -2.97 14.55 -14.15
C LYS A 200 -3.79 13.27 -14.08
N ILE A 201 -4.91 13.29 -13.40
CA ILE A 201 -5.80 12.12 -13.26
C ILE A 201 -6.66 12.01 -14.53
N SER A 202 -7.29 13.11 -14.96
CA SER A 202 -8.15 13.14 -16.17
C SER A 202 -7.39 12.75 -17.44
N ALA A 203 -6.12 13.14 -17.55
CA ALA A 203 -5.24 12.71 -18.66
C ALA A 203 -5.02 11.18 -18.71
N ARG A 204 -5.18 10.47 -17.56
CA ARG A 204 -5.11 9.01 -17.48
C ARG A 204 -6.45 8.31 -17.68
N GLY A 205 -7.53 9.08 -17.79
CA GLY A 205 -8.88 8.61 -18.05
C GLY A 205 -9.72 8.33 -16.79
N GLU A 206 -11.05 8.29 -16.99
CA GLU A 206 -12.03 8.07 -15.91
C GLU A 206 -11.80 6.78 -15.13
N GLY A 207 -11.27 5.74 -15.76
CA GLY A 207 -10.95 4.47 -15.08
C GLY A 207 -10.02 4.66 -13.88
N VAL A 208 -9.04 5.61 -13.97
CA VAL A 208 -8.14 5.92 -12.86
C VAL A 208 -8.88 6.69 -11.77
N ALA A 209 -9.74 7.64 -12.11
CA ALA A 209 -10.56 8.37 -11.14
C ALA A 209 -11.48 7.40 -10.37
N ARG A 210 -12.13 6.46 -11.07
CA ARG A 210 -12.96 5.40 -10.46
C ARG A 210 -12.15 4.49 -9.53
N MET A 211 -10.97 4.05 -9.94
CA MET A 211 -10.08 3.24 -9.12
C MET A 211 -9.67 3.97 -7.83
N LEU A 212 -9.28 5.25 -7.93
CA LEU A 212 -8.92 6.07 -6.76
C LEU A 212 -10.13 6.28 -5.83
N THR A 213 -11.31 6.55 -6.39
CA THR A 213 -12.57 6.63 -5.62
C THR A 213 -12.86 5.30 -4.94
N GLY A 214 -12.58 4.17 -5.61
CA GLY A 214 -12.72 2.82 -5.07
C GLY A 214 -11.89 2.56 -3.82
N CYS A 215 -10.71 3.18 -3.68
CA CYS A 215 -9.91 3.09 -2.45
C CYS A 215 -10.68 3.67 -1.24
N PHE A 216 -11.36 4.81 -1.41
CA PHE A 216 -12.18 5.40 -0.36
C PHE A 216 -13.48 4.62 -0.13
N GLN A 217 -14.05 3.97 -1.16
CA GLN A 217 -15.14 3.03 -0.94
C GLN A 217 -14.71 1.84 -0.08
N CYS A 218 -13.48 1.33 -0.23
CA CYS A 218 -12.96 0.27 0.64
C CYS A 218 -12.93 0.73 2.11
N ILE A 219 -12.65 2.00 2.39
CA ILE A 219 -12.72 2.56 3.74
C ILE A 219 -14.18 2.60 4.20
N GLU A 220 -15.08 3.17 3.38
CA GLU A 220 -16.51 3.34 3.68
C GLU A 220 -17.19 2.01 4.04
N VAL A 221 -16.89 0.93 3.29
CA VAL A 221 -17.47 -0.41 3.55
C VAL A 221 -16.74 -1.20 4.64
N GLY A 222 -15.74 -0.60 5.31
CA GLY A 222 -14.97 -1.23 6.39
C GLY A 222 -13.98 -2.30 5.92
N ALA A 223 -13.66 -2.37 4.62
CA ALA A 223 -12.72 -3.35 4.09
C ALA A 223 -11.30 -3.17 4.65
N TYR A 224 -10.94 -1.94 5.02
CA TYR A 224 -9.62 -1.57 5.53
C TYR A 224 -9.56 -1.37 7.05
N ASP A 225 -10.67 -1.64 7.75
CA ASP A 225 -10.71 -1.74 9.21
C ASP A 225 -10.31 -3.17 9.61
N VAL A 226 -9.02 -3.38 9.75
CA VAL A 226 -8.42 -4.68 10.05
C VAL A 226 -7.45 -4.58 11.23
N GLU A 227 -7.16 -5.71 11.87
CA GLU A 227 -6.27 -5.74 13.02
C GLU A 227 -4.81 -5.47 12.61
N PRO A 228 -4.08 -4.60 13.34
CA PRO A 228 -2.64 -4.37 13.15
C PRO A 228 -1.82 -5.58 13.59
N HIS A 229 -0.80 -5.94 12.79
CA HIS A 229 0.19 -6.97 13.13
C HIS A 229 1.61 -6.40 13.21
N PHE A 230 1.78 -5.09 13.32
CA PHE A 230 3.09 -4.45 13.32
C PHE A 230 3.96 -4.91 14.50
N LEU A 231 3.36 -5.06 15.70
CA LEU A 231 4.02 -5.60 16.88
C LEU A 231 4.57 -7.03 16.63
N LEU A 232 3.79 -7.88 15.98
CA LEU A 232 4.22 -9.25 15.64
C LEU A 232 5.43 -9.24 14.69
N ALA A 233 5.45 -8.32 13.72
CA ALA A 233 6.53 -8.21 12.73
C ALA A 233 7.81 -7.62 13.30
N THR A 234 7.73 -6.71 14.29
CA THR A 234 8.86 -5.84 14.67
C THR A 234 9.24 -5.92 16.14
N GLY A 235 8.43 -6.57 16.98
CA GLY A 235 8.63 -6.62 18.44
C GLY A 235 8.23 -5.32 19.16
N ARG A 236 7.66 -4.32 18.46
CA ARG A 236 7.14 -3.07 19.04
C ARG A 236 5.85 -2.62 18.34
N GLU A 237 5.06 -1.81 19.01
CA GLU A 237 3.96 -1.10 18.35
C GLU A 237 4.50 -0.10 17.31
N PRO A 238 3.71 0.21 16.28
CA PRO A 238 4.05 1.32 15.38
C PRO A 238 4.07 2.62 16.20
N ILE A 239 4.93 3.57 15.85
CA ILE A 239 4.82 4.91 16.41
C ILE A 239 3.47 5.51 16.02
N SER A 240 2.91 6.37 16.87
CA SER A 240 1.59 6.95 16.64
C SER A 240 1.50 7.69 15.31
N LEU A 241 0.30 7.80 14.72
CA LEU A 241 0.10 8.58 13.48
C LEU A 241 0.62 10.01 13.62
N LYS A 242 0.45 10.62 14.82
CA LYS A 242 0.97 11.95 15.11
C LYS A 242 2.49 12.00 15.01
N GLU A 243 3.20 11.07 15.66
CA GLU A 243 4.68 11.00 15.59
C GLU A 243 5.17 10.69 14.17
N GLN A 244 4.44 9.86 13.40
CA GLN A 244 4.74 9.64 11.99
C GLN A 244 4.62 10.92 11.17
N MET A 245 3.55 11.71 11.39
CA MET A 245 3.36 13.02 10.73
C MET A 245 4.45 14.03 11.13
N GLU A 246 4.83 14.06 12.41
CA GLU A 246 5.94 14.90 12.90
C GLU A 246 7.27 14.52 12.24
N SER A 247 7.53 13.22 12.08
CA SER A 247 8.71 12.73 11.37
C SER A 247 8.72 13.17 9.89
N ILE A 248 7.57 13.08 9.19
CA ILE A 248 7.42 13.55 7.80
C ILE A 248 7.62 15.08 7.71
N ARG A 249 7.19 15.84 8.72
CA ARG A 249 7.41 17.29 8.76
C ARG A 249 8.88 17.68 8.84
N ASN A 250 9.68 16.86 9.53
CA ASN A 250 11.08 17.14 9.84
C ASN A 250 12.08 16.55 8.81
N ALA A 251 11.60 15.76 7.83
CA ALA A 251 12.40 15.13 6.79
C ALA A 251 12.59 16.05 5.57
#